data_1752741ffa5c3440a4c96e7a6c582555
#
_entry.id   1752741ffa5c3440a4c96e7a6c582555
#
_cell.length_a   1.000
_cell.length_b   1.000
_cell.length_c   1.000
_cell.angle_alpha   90.00
_cell.angle_beta   90.00
_cell.angle_gamma   90.00
#
_symmetry.space_group_name_H-M   'P 1'
#
loop_
_entity.id
_entity.type
_entity.pdbx_description
1 polymer ?
#
loop_
_entity_poly.entity_id
_entity_poly.type
_entity_poly.pdbx_seq_one_letter_code
_entity_poly.pdbx_strand_id
1 'polypeptide(L)'
;MRLDAWLDVACLYKTRSEAKRACESGHVEVNGDRAKPHRSLREGDRLRLNRGFGRHQDVVVKVLIEQHVKKVEARVLFDDLTPKPTPEEIERRRIERLYRAAAQAAGTPDRDRRRALRRAKEGE
;
A
#
# COMPACT_ATOMS: atom_id res chain seq x y z
N MET A 1 4.15 21.79 -4.69
CA MET A 1 3.54 20.64 -5.39
C MET A 1 2.52 19.97 -4.47
N ARG A 2 1.36 19.62 -4.98
CA ARG A 2 0.31 18.96 -4.19
C ARG A 2 0.70 17.55 -3.82
N LEU A 3 0.28 17.12 -2.62
CA LEU A 3 0.56 15.78 -2.10
C LEU A 3 0.04 14.67 -3.04
N ASP A 4 -1.21 14.76 -3.49
CA ASP A 4 -1.81 13.78 -4.38
C ASP A 4 -1.06 13.68 -5.73
N ALA A 5 -0.65 14.81 -6.28
CA ALA A 5 0.10 14.86 -7.52
C ALA A 5 1.49 14.21 -7.37
N TRP A 6 2.19 14.50 -6.29
CA TRP A 6 3.50 13.92 -6.03
C TRP A 6 3.43 12.40 -5.80
N LEU A 7 2.44 11.92 -5.07
CA LEU A 7 2.23 10.49 -4.84
C LEU A 7 2.01 9.71 -6.14
N ASP A 8 1.31 10.32 -7.10
CA ASP A 8 1.11 9.75 -8.42
C ASP A 8 2.41 9.72 -9.23
N VAL A 9 3.12 10.84 -9.29
CA VAL A 9 4.40 10.96 -10.01
C VAL A 9 5.45 10.01 -9.44
N ALA A 10 5.52 9.88 -8.12
CA ALA A 10 6.45 8.98 -7.44
C ALA A 10 6.05 7.49 -7.56
N CYS A 11 4.97 7.18 -8.26
CA CYS A 11 4.44 5.82 -8.43
C CYS A 11 4.13 5.10 -7.11
N LEU A 12 3.86 5.84 -6.05
CA LEU A 12 3.45 5.28 -4.75
C LEU A 12 1.98 4.83 -4.77
N TYR A 13 1.19 5.40 -5.66
CA TYR A 13 -0.16 4.98 -5.98
C TYR A 13 -0.30 4.85 -7.50
N LYS A 14 -1.18 3.99 -7.97
CA LYS A 14 -1.39 3.74 -9.40
C LYS A 14 -1.90 4.96 -10.14
N THR A 15 -2.82 5.71 -9.51
CA THR A 15 -3.44 6.87 -10.10
C THR A 15 -3.49 8.02 -9.10
N ARG A 16 -3.61 9.23 -9.61
CA ARG A 16 -3.82 10.41 -8.76
C ARG A 16 -5.12 10.33 -7.96
N SER A 17 -6.16 9.73 -8.54
CA SER A 17 -7.43 9.52 -7.87
C SER A 17 -7.30 8.61 -6.65
N GLU A 18 -6.53 7.53 -6.75
CA GLU A 18 -6.23 6.65 -5.62
C GLU A 18 -5.43 7.38 -4.54
N ALA A 19 -4.44 8.16 -4.92
CA ALA A 19 -3.66 8.99 -4.01
C ALA A 19 -4.57 9.98 -3.26
N LYS A 20 -5.46 10.64 -3.97
CA LYS A 20 -6.44 11.56 -3.38
C LYS A 20 -7.35 10.87 -2.37
N ARG A 21 -7.89 9.70 -2.71
CA ARG A 21 -8.72 8.90 -1.81
C ARG A 21 -7.96 8.47 -0.56
N ALA A 22 -6.71 8.05 -0.70
CA ALA A 22 -5.88 7.67 0.42
C ALA A 22 -5.66 8.82 1.38
N CYS A 23 -5.39 10.02 0.87
CA CYS A 23 -5.27 11.23 1.68
C CYS A 23 -6.58 11.57 2.40
N GLU A 24 -7.70 11.53 1.69
CA GLU A 24 -9.03 11.81 2.27
C GLU A 24 -9.42 10.81 3.35
N SER A 25 -9.00 9.56 3.20
CA SER A 25 -9.26 8.49 4.18
C SER A 25 -8.29 8.49 5.36
N GLY A 26 -7.33 9.41 5.39
CA GLY A 26 -6.34 9.51 6.47
C GLY A 26 -5.24 8.46 6.41
N HIS A 27 -5.00 7.85 5.24
CA HIS A 27 -3.94 6.85 5.05
C HIS A 27 -2.57 7.47 4.78
N VAL A 28 -2.50 8.78 4.59
CA VAL A 28 -1.26 9.50 4.30
C VAL A 28 -1.03 10.56 5.38
N GLU A 29 0.13 10.48 6.01
CA GLU A 29 0.58 11.47 6.98
C GLU A 29 1.83 12.19 6.46
N VAL A 30 1.91 13.49 6.73
CA VAL A 30 3.07 14.31 6.39
C VAL A 30 3.63 14.85 7.71
N ASN A 31 4.90 14.53 8.00
CA ASN A 31 5.58 14.93 9.22
C ASN A 31 4.81 14.53 10.51
N GLY A 32 4.13 13.38 10.46
CA GLY A 32 3.38 12.85 11.58
C GLY A 32 1.92 13.30 11.68
N ASP A 33 1.47 14.20 10.80
CA ASP A 33 0.10 14.71 10.79
C ASP A 33 -0.65 14.24 9.54
N ARG A 34 -1.93 13.93 9.71
CA ARG A 34 -2.80 13.64 8.57
C ARG A 34 -2.83 14.83 7.62
N ALA A 35 -2.66 14.55 6.34
CA ALA A 35 -2.62 15.57 5.31
C ALA A 35 -3.75 15.41 4.32
N LYS A 36 -4.30 16.54 3.87
CA LYS A 36 -5.28 16.57 2.79
C LYS A 36 -4.59 16.46 1.43
N PRO A 37 -5.31 16.02 0.37
CA PRO A 37 -4.70 15.85 -0.96
C PRO A 37 -4.05 17.12 -1.52
N HIS A 38 -4.56 18.27 -1.19
CA HIS A 38 -4.07 19.56 -1.68
C HIS A 38 -2.90 20.15 -0.87
N ARG A 39 -2.45 19.45 0.17
CA ARG A 39 -1.31 19.92 0.97
C ARG A 39 -0.09 20.11 0.08
N SER A 40 0.60 21.23 0.23
CA SER A 40 1.86 21.50 -0.45
C SER A 40 2.98 20.70 0.18
N LEU A 41 3.75 19.99 -0.65
CA LEU A 41 4.94 19.27 -0.23
C LEU A 41 6.19 20.10 -0.46
N ARG A 42 7.21 19.84 0.36
CA ARG A 42 8.56 20.40 0.24
C ARG A 42 9.59 19.27 0.27
N GLU A 43 10.75 19.50 -0.28
CA GLU A 43 11.87 18.58 -0.16
C GLU A 43 12.20 18.36 1.32
N GLY A 44 12.43 17.11 1.68
CA GLY A 44 12.71 16.72 3.07
C GLY A 44 11.47 16.37 3.88
N ASP A 45 10.27 16.55 3.38
CA ASP A 45 9.04 16.14 4.06
C ASP A 45 9.01 14.62 4.22
N ARG A 46 8.63 14.16 5.40
CA ARG A 46 8.47 12.73 5.69
C ARG A 46 7.01 12.34 5.52
N LEU A 47 6.79 11.33 4.70
CA LEU A 47 5.46 10.78 4.44
C LEU A 47 5.34 9.39 5.06
N ARG A 48 4.24 9.14 5.74
CA ARG A 48 3.88 7.80 6.19
C ARG A 48 2.63 7.36 5.45
N LEU A 49 2.75 6.27 4.71
CA LEU A 49 1.67 5.70 3.92
C LEU A 49 1.15 4.44 4.60
N ASN A 50 -0.14 4.43 4.92
CA ASN A 50 -0.78 3.23 5.47
C ASN A 50 -1.15 2.30 4.30
N ARG A 51 -0.53 1.12 4.28
CA ARG A 51 -0.75 0.10 3.24
C ARG A 51 -1.74 -0.99 3.66
N GLY A 52 -2.40 -0.82 4.81
CA GLY A 52 -3.31 -1.80 5.37
C GLY A 52 -2.62 -2.87 6.22
N PHE A 53 -3.38 -3.61 7.00
CA PHE A 53 -2.89 -4.68 7.90
C PHE A 53 -1.78 -4.23 8.86
N GLY A 54 -1.84 -2.99 9.34
CA GLY A 54 -0.82 -2.41 10.20
C GLY A 54 0.51 -2.12 9.53
N ARG A 55 0.59 -2.20 8.21
CA ARG A 55 1.79 -1.89 7.44
C ARG A 55 1.85 -0.42 7.12
N HIS A 56 3.02 0.15 7.30
CA HIS A 56 3.32 1.53 6.95
C HIS A 56 4.55 1.58 6.05
N GLN A 57 4.51 2.49 5.09
CA GLN A 57 5.67 2.81 4.27
C GLN A 57 6.10 4.23 4.61
N ASP A 58 7.33 4.39 5.07
CA ASP A 58 7.90 5.69 5.39
C ASP A 58 8.83 6.12 4.25
N VAL A 59 8.60 7.32 3.71
CA VAL A 59 9.41 7.88 2.64
C VAL A 59 9.75 9.33 2.96
N VAL A 60 10.89 9.79 2.45
CA VAL A 60 11.31 11.20 2.52
C VAL A 60 11.32 11.76 1.12
N VAL A 61 10.66 12.89 0.93
CA VAL A 61 10.61 13.58 -0.35
C VAL A 61 11.99 14.15 -0.69
N LYS A 62 12.58 13.71 -1.80
CA LYS A 62 13.87 14.22 -2.28
C LYS A 62 13.71 15.23 -3.39
N VAL A 63 12.87 14.94 -4.37
CA VAL A 63 12.69 15.75 -5.56
C VAL A 63 11.22 15.96 -5.84
N LEU A 64 10.85 17.19 -6.13
CA LEU A 64 9.51 17.57 -6.54
C LEU A 64 9.50 17.79 -8.05
N ILE A 65 8.87 16.88 -8.79
CA ILE A 65 8.74 16.95 -10.25
C ILE A 65 7.27 16.79 -10.61
N GLU A 66 6.75 17.66 -11.44
CA GLU A 66 5.35 17.60 -11.90
C GLU A 66 5.13 16.66 -13.08
N GLN A 67 6.20 16.28 -13.79
CA GLN A 67 6.11 15.40 -14.93
C GLN A 67 6.17 13.93 -14.51
N HIS A 68 5.37 13.10 -15.19
CA HIS A 68 5.45 11.66 -15.01
C HIS A 68 6.79 11.12 -15.49
N VAL A 69 7.45 10.35 -14.66
CA VAL A 69 8.69 9.66 -14.98
C VAL A 69 8.44 8.16 -15.01
N LYS A 70 9.35 7.42 -15.62
CA LYS A 70 9.29 5.97 -15.62
C LYS A 70 9.36 5.45 -14.18
N LYS A 71 8.69 4.33 -13.90
CA LYS A 71 8.64 3.73 -12.57
C LYS A 71 10.02 3.52 -11.95
N VAL A 72 11.01 3.18 -12.76
CA VAL A 72 12.41 3.01 -12.32
C VAL A 72 13.00 4.35 -11.87
N GLU A 73 12.70 5.43 -12.58
CA GLU A 73 13.17 6.78 -12.27
C GLU A 73 12.42 7.39 -11.08
N ALA A 74 11.17 7.01 -10.86
CA ALA A 74 10.36 7.49 -9.75
C ALA A 74 11.00 7.18 -8.39
N ARG A 75 11.79 6.13 -8.28
CA ARG A 75 12.50 5.75 -7.05
C ARG A 75 13.52 6.77 -6.58
N VAL A 76 14.04 7.60 -7.49
CA VAL A 76 14.98 8.67 -7.16
C VAL A 76 14.29 9.88 -6.54
N LEU A 77 12.96 9.98 -6.64
CA LEU A 77 12.18 11.08 -6.11
C LEU A 77 12.03 11.04 -4.60
N PHE A 78 12.27 9.90 -3.98
CA PHE A 78 12.13 9.72 -2.55
C PHE A 78 13.12 8.70 -2.00
N ASP A 79 13.40 8.81 -0.69
CA ASP A 79 14.10 7.79 0.08
C ASP A 79 13.07 6.94 0.81
N ASP A 80 13.11 5.64 0.60
CA ASP A 80 12.28 4.70 1.34
C ASP A 80 12.98 4.33 2.65
N LEU A 81 12.42 4.80 3.75
CA LEU A 81 12.92 4.54 5.10
C LEU A 81 12.24 3.35 5.76
N THR A 82 11.36 2.66 5.04
CA THR A 82 10.64 1.52 5.60
C THR A 82 11.64 0.45 6.04
N PRO A 83 11.60 -0.01 7.31
CA PRO A 83 12.49 -1.07 7.76
C PRO A 83 12.31 -2.33 6.92
N LYS A 84 13.41 -3.03 6.66
CA LYS A 84 13.33 -4.32 5.98
C LYS A 84 12.47 -5.26 6.82
N PRO A 85 11.52 -6.00 6.20
CA PRO A 85 10.68 -6.91 6.93
C PRO A 85 11.53 -8.02 7.58
N THR A 86 11.20 -8.35 8.84
CA THR A 86 11.77 -9.49 9.52
C THR A 86 11.30 -10.79 8.85
N PRO A 87 11.98 -11.94 9.03
CA PRO A 87 11.47 -13.21 8.51
C PRO A 87 10.05 -13.53 8.95
N GLU A 88 9.67 -13.17 10.17
CA GLU A 88 8.31 -13.34 10.69
C GLU A 88 7.30 -12.48 9.95
N GLU A 89 7.65 -11.25 9.64
CA GLU A 89 6.79 -10.34 8.85
C GLU A 89 6.63 -10.83 7.41
N ILE A 90 7.70 -11.35 6.81
CA ILE A 90 7.65 -11.91 5.45
C ILE A 90 6.67 -13.08 5.42
N GLU A 91 6.75 -13.97 6.39
CA GLU A 91 5.85 -15.11 6.50
C GLU A 91 4.41 -14.70 6.73
N ARG A 92 4.18 -13.72 7.61
CA ARG A 92 2.86 -13.13 7.84
C ARG A 92 2.28 -12.54 6.56
N ARG A 93 3.06 -11.78 5.79
CA ARG A 93 2.63 -11.21 4.50
C ARG A 93 2.29 -12.30 3.49
N ARG A 94 3.06 -13.39 3.48
CA ARG A 94 2.82 -14.54 2.62
C ARG A 94 1.48 -15.20 2.95
N ILE A 95 1.22 -15.43 4.22
CA ILE A 95 -0.03 -16.00 4.72
C ILE A 95 -1.21 -15.09 4.36
N GLU A 96 -1.11 -13.81 4.63
CA GLU A 96 -2.15 -12.84 4.27
C GLU A 96 -2.45 -12.81 2.77
N ARG A 97 -1.41 -12.90 1.95
CA ARG A 97 -1.54 -12.95 0.50
C ARG A 97 -2.30 -14.20 0.05
N LEU A 98 -2.00 -15.34 0.64
CA LEU A 98 -2.69 -16.60 0.38
C LEU A 98 -4.16 -16.53 0.77
N TYR A 99 -4.46 -15.98 1.93
CA TYR A 99 -5.83 -15.77 2.39
C TYR A 99 -6.61 -14.83 1.46
N ARG A 100 -5.99 -13.75 1.05
CA ARG A 100 -6.62 -12.79 0.15
C ARG A 100 -6.89 -13.40 -1.23
N ALA A 101 -5.95 -14.15 -1.78
CA ALA A 101 -6.10 -14.85 -3.04
C ALA A 101 -7.22 -15.92 -2.95
N ALA A 102 -7.25 -16.67 -1.87
CA ALA A 102 -8.31 -17.66 -1.62
C ALA A 102 -9.69 -17.03 -1.51
N ALA A 103 -9.81 -15.90 -0.80
CA ALA A 103 -11.05 -15.16 -0.66
C ALA A 103 -11.55 -14.62 -2.01
N GLN A 104 -10.66 -14.10 -2.84
CA GLN A 104 -10.99 -13.60 -4.17
C GLN A 104 -11.36 -14.73 -5.16
N ALA A 105 -10.62 -15.83 -5.12
CA ALA A 105 -10.85 -16.97 -5.99
C ALA A 105 -12.12 -17.76 -5.62
N ALA A 106 -12.41 -17.85 -4.32
CA ALA A 106 -13.52 -18.64 -3.82
C ALA A 106 -14.87 -17.91 -3.86
N GLY A 107 -14.88 -16.57 -3.79
CA GLY A 107 -16.12 -15.85 -3.53
C GLY A 107 -16.79 -16.43 -2.27
N THR A 108 -18.09 -16.67 -2.37
CA THR A 108 -18.79 -17.55 -1.42
C THR A 108 -18.47 -19.00 -1.76
N PRO A 109 -18.03 -19.83 -0.80
CA PRO A 109 -17.81 -21.25 -1.07
C PRO A 109 -19.11 -21.88 -1.55
N ASP A 110 -19.09 -22.51 -2.70
CA ASP A 110 -20.25 -23.23 -3.19
C ASP A 110 -20.51 -24.49 -2.37
N ARG A 111 -21.65 -25.12 -2.57
CA ARG A 111 -22.05 -26.31 -1.84
C ARG A 111 -21.07 -27.47 -2.01
N ASP A 112 -20.48 -27.60 -3.18
CA ASP A 112 -19.56 -28.69 -3.52
C ASP A 112 -18.25 -28.58 -2.74
N ARG A 113 -17.74 -27.37 -2.58
CA ARG A 113 -16.56 -27.13 -1.75
C ARG A 113 -16.80 -27.43 -0.29
N ARG A 114 -17.95 -27.06 0.24
CA ARG A 114 -18.33 -27.37 1.62
C ARG A 114 -18.42 -28.87 1.86
N ARG A 115 -18.97 -29.63 0.90
CA ARG A 115 -19.01 -31.09 0.96
C ARG A 115 -17.62 -31.71 0.91
N ALA A 116 -16.73 -31.23 0.04
CA ALA A 116 -15.36 -31.69 -0.05
C ALA A 116 -14.60 -31.47 1.26
N LEU A 117 -14.75 -30.32 1.90
CA LEU A 117 -14.14 -30.01 3.19
C LEU A 117 -14.68 -30.90 4.32
N ARG A 118 -15.98 -31.20 4.34
CA ARG A 118 -16.56 -32.12 5.31
C ARG A 118 -16.06 -33.54 5.16
N ARG A 119 -15.96 -34.04 3.91
CA ARG A 119 -15.42 -35.38 3.63
C ARG A 119 -13.96 -35.49 4.07
N ALA A 120 -13.14 -34.47 3.86
CA ALA A 120 -11.76 -34.46 4.32
C ALA A 120 -11.66 -34.54 5.85
N LYS A 121 -12.57 -33.91 6.57
CA LYS A 121 -12.64 -34.00 8.04
C LYS A 121 -13.16 -35.35 8.54
N GLU A 122 -14.16 -35.89 7.87
CA GLU A 122 -14.76 -37.19 8.25
C GLU A 122 -13.89 -38.38 7.86
N GLY A 123 -12.99 -38.21 6.89
CA GLY A 123 -12.06 -39.25 6.46
C GLY A 123 -10.82 -39.43 7.34
N GLU A 124 -10.68 -38.60 8.35
CA GLU A 124 -9.66 -38.76 9.36
C GLU A 124 -10.18 -39.59 10.54
#